data_a8d93fbaf278f59327054a159a8c7c2f
#
_entry.id   a8d93fbaf278f59327054a159a8c7c2f
#
_cell.length_a   1.000
_cell.length_b   1.000
_cell.length_c   1.000
_cell.angle_alpha   90.00
_cell.angle_beta   90.00
_cell.angle_gamma   90.00
#
_symmetry.space_group_name_H-M   'P 1'
#
loop_
_entity.id
_entity.type
_entity.pdbx_description
1 polymer ?
#
loop_
_entity_poly.entity_id
_entity_poly.type
_entity_poly.pdbx_seq_one_letter_code
_entity_poly.pdbx_strand_id
1 'polypeptide(L)'
;MKNTKPSAKHSKPKEKRPLFGRRRRAEELPGAQPQAQPAPQAQPDGPQAKKDASRHDAPRRGGWKWVLLTIVLLIALAAGWTAYAWKAKAWPFSEQLQTSFFHLYSEKVNTAQTIRLVVLSDLHDSEFGAYNSELVDKVRRLSPDVILIAGDMVNKNDPNTDVAVTLCAQLQQIAPVYYGIGNHEGNMIYTSGIRIDDLLREQGVTVLINESVDTTVKGMEMSIGSVSTSVLDYDQYSAPFVEAFEQKTDFKLLIAHCPDLFYEKMADVNVDLAVAGHFHGGQVQVPLLGGLYAIGQGFFPQYCNGMFTLTNGHLFVTRGLGNSHEFPRINNRPEIAVIDVNSRKDGTTSGS
;
A
#
# COMPACT_ATOMS: atom_id res chain seq x y z
N MET A 1 -62.44 5.59 -28.26
CA MET A 1 -62.11 6.91 -28.81
C MET A 1 -60.61 7.14 -28.56
N LYS A 2 -59.82 6.95 -29.60
CA LYS A 2 -58.83 7.80 -30.26
C LYS A 2 -57.85 8.46 -29.27
N ASN A 3 -56.65 7.87 -29.13
CA ASN A 3 -55.38 8.26 -29.80
C ASN A 3 -54.92 9.66 -29.54
N THR A 4 -53.75 9.82 -28.96
CA THR A 4 -52.61 10.38 -29.70
C THR A 4 -51.33 10.31 -28.84
N LYS A 5 -50.28 9.66 -29.36
CA LYS A 5 -48.88 9.80 -28.95
C LYS A 5 -48.30 11.12 -29.52
N PRO A 6 -47.32 11.74 -28.88
CA PRO A 6 -46.33 12.53 -29.59
C PRO A 6 -44.97 11.83 -29.62
N SER A 7 -44.44 11.77 -30.83
CA SER A 7 -43.10 11.36 -31.24
C SER A 7 -42.06 12.37 -30.72
N ALA A 8 -41.05 11.90 -29.98
CA ALA A 8 -39.86 12.68 -29.67
C ALA A 8 -38.69 12.20 -30.56
N LYS A 9 -38.20 13.11 -31.37
CA LYS A 9 -37.06 12.98 -32.27
C LYS A 9 -35.77 12.86 -31.49
N HIS A 10 -35.03 11.78 -31.72
CA HIS A 10 -33.63 11.65 -31.29
C HIS A 10 -32.74 12.59 -32.11
N SER A 11 -32.09 13.55 -31.44
CA SER A 11 -30.96 14.28 -31.98
C SER A 11 -29.68 13.68 -31.38
N LYS A 12 -28.79 13.16 -32.23
CA LYS A 12 -27.46 12.67 -31.88
C LYS A 12 -26.55 13.84 -31.48
N PRO A 13 -25.71 13.71 -30.44
CA PRO A 13 -24.66 14.69 -30.15
C PRO A 13 -23.51 14.56 -31.15
N LYS A 14 -23.04 15.71 -31.62
CA LYS A 14 -21.91 15.87 -32.54
C LYS A 14 -20.59 15.61 -31.80
N GLU A 15 -19.81 14.69 -32.34
CA GLU A 15 -18.42 14.39 -32.01
C GLU A 15 -17.52 15.62 -32.22
N LYS A 16 -16.87 16.14 -31.16
CA LYS A 16 -15.86 17.18 -31.24
C LYS A 16 -14.48 16.53 -31.35
N ARG A 17 -13.84 16.68 -32.53
CA ARG A 17 -12.43 16.35 -32.76
C ARG A 17 -11.52 17.33 -32.01
N PRO A 18 -10.38 16.89 -31.43
CA PRO A 18 -9.40 17.80 -30.86
C PRO A 18 -8.54 18.46 -31.94
N LEU A 19 -8.41 19.76 -31.84
CA LEU A 19 -7.54 20.61 -32.65
C LEU A 19 -6.08 20.44 -32.23
N PHE A 20 -5.26 19.89 -33.12
CA PHE A 20 -3.81 19.91 -33.00
C PHE A 20 -3.27 21.33 -33.11
N GLY A 21 -2.55 21.80 -32.09
CA GLY A 21 -1.85 23.05 -32.05
C GLY A 21 -0.66 23.09 -33.01
N ARG A 22 -0.62 24.16 -33.82
CA ARG A 22 0.44 24.50 -34.75
C ARG A 22 1.77 24.75 -34.03
N ARG A 23 2.82 24.06 -34.46
CA ARG A 23 4.23 24.43 -34.21
C ARG A 23 4.51 25.79 -34.83
N ARG A 24 4.99 26.76 -34.08
CA ARG A 24 5.57 28.01 -34.56
C ARG A 24 6.95 27.72 -35.16
N ARG A 25 7.12 28.15 -36.41
CA ARG A 25 8.37 28.19 -37.14
C ARG A 25 9.19 29.38 -36.59
N ALA A 26 10.47 29.13 -36.27
CA ALA A 26 11.41 30.17 -35.93
C ALA A 26 11.79 30.93 -37.20
N GLU A 27 11.74 32.29 -37.17
CA GLU A 27 12.22 33.19 -38.22
C GLU A 27 13.75 33.19 -38.23
N GLU A 28 14.31 32.98 -39.42
CA GLU A 28 15.72 33.20 -39.74
C GLU A 28 15.97 34.69 -39.92
N LEU A 29 16.98 35.24 -39.24
CA LEU A 29 17.56 36.54 -39.52
C LEU A 29 18.74 36.37 -40.46
N PRO A 30 18.91 37.27 -41.49
CA PRO A 30 19.94 37.15 -42.50
C PRO A 30 21.22 37.91 -42.11
N GLY A 31 22.34 37.29 -42.47
CA GLY A 31 23.52 38.01 -42.92
C GLY A 31 24.67 38.24 -41.91
N ALA A 32 25.67 37.45 -41.94
CA ALA A 32 27.07 37.85 -41.75
C ALA A 32 27.99 36.98 -42.62
N GLN A 33 28.66 37.58 -43.58
CA GLN A 33 29.67 36.97 -44.43
C GLN A 33 30.93 36.70 -43.61
N PRO A 34 31.66 35.58 -43.87
CA PRO A 34 32.97 35.36 -43.27
C PRO A 34 34.06 36.08 -44.04
N GLN A 35 34.82 36.90 -43.37
CA GLN A 35 36.05 37.49 -43.85
C GLN A 35 37.15 36.44 -43.96
N ALA A 36 37.83 36.43 -45.14
CA ALA A 36 38.99 35.58 -45.43
C ALA A 36 40.23 36.00 -44.59
N GLN A 37 40.85 35.05 -43.93
CA GLN A 37 42.15 35.22 -43.30
C GLN A 37 43.26 34.85 -44.28
N PRO A 38 44.43 35.61 -44.29
CA PRO A 38 45.52 35.40 -45.22
C PRO A 38 46.39 34.22 -44.82
N ALA A 39 46.99 33.56 -45.80
CA ALA A 39 47.88 32.42 -45.68
C ALA A 39 49.17 32.73 -44.88
N PRO A 40 49.68 31.78 -44.10
CA PRO A 40 50.97 31.95 -43.41
C PRO A 40 52.14 31.67 -44.34
N GLN A 41 53.11 32.59 -44.25
CA GLN A 41 54.42 32.50 -44.93
C GLN A 41 55.30 31.38 -44.36
N ALA A 42 56.02 30.71 -45.25
CA ALA A 42 57.05 29.71 -44.89
C ALA A 42 58.26 30.34 -44.25
N GLN A 43 58.79 29.73 -43.18
CA GLN A 43 60.11 29.98 -42.61
C GLN A 43 60.92 28.68 -42.45
N PRO A 44 62.26 28.76 -42.43
CA PRO A 44 63.12 27.69 -42.84
C PRO A 44 63.57 26.71 -41.77
N ASP A 45 64.12 25.60 -42.26
CA ASP A 45 64.60 24.42 -41.53
C ASP A 45 65.53 24.71 -40.35
N GLY A 46 65.18 24.18 -39.17
CA GLY A 46 66.03 24.03 -38.01
C GLY A 46 66.23 22.54 -37.64
N PRO A 47 67.27 22.13 -36.95
CA PRO A 47 67.84 20.78 -37.01
C PRO A 47 67.06 19.67 -36.33
N GLN A 48 67.13 18.51 -36.96
CA GLN A 48 66.52 17.24 -36.51
C GLN A 48 66.83 16.87 -35.05
N ALA A 49 65.80 16.83 -34.23
CA ALA A 49 65.80 16.20 -32.91
C ALA A 49 65.43 14.72 -33.05
N LYS A 50 66.18 13.88 -32.39
CA LYS A 50 66.13 12.42 -32.40
C LYS A 50 64.75 11.87 -32.00
N LYS A 51 64.34 10.85 -32.73
CA LYS A 51 63.18 10.01 -32.43
C LYS A 51 63.31 9.40 -31.03
N ASP A 52 62.51 9.86 -30.08
CA ASP A 52 62.26 9.12 -28.85
C ASP A 52 61.22 8.05 -29.16
N ALA A 53 61.59 6.82 -28.84
CA ALA A 53 60.78 5.63 -29.04
C ALA A 53 59.50 5.72 -28.20
N SER A 54 58.35 5.62 -28.86
CA SER A 54 57.05 5.47 -28.21
C SER A 54 57.10 4.29 -27.23
N ARG A 55 57.04 4.57 -25.94
CA ARG A 55 56.67 3.58 -24.93
C ARG A 55 55.24 3.16 -25.21
N HIS A 56 55.07 1.98 -25.78
CA HIS A 56 53.77 1.27 -25.73
C HIS A 56 53.47 0.99 -24.25
N ASP A 57 52.55 1.71 -23.68
CA ASP A 57 51.96 1.36 -22.37
C ASP A 57 51.30 -0.04 -22.53
N ALA A 58 51.95 -1.02 -21.92
CA ALA A 58 51.39 -2.36 -21.81
C ALA A 58 50.06 -2.27 -21.07
N PRO A 59 48.99 -3.00 -21.55
CA PRO A 59 47.70 -2.95 -20.89
C PRO A 59 47.86 -3.40 -19.45
N ARG A 60 47.36 -2.56 -18.51
CA ARG A 60 47.36 -2.85 -17.08
C ARG A 60 46.67 -4.18 -16.81
N ARG A 61 47.41 -5.25 -16.65
CA ARG A 61 46.97 -6.64 -16.40
C ARG A 61 46.37 -6.86 -14.99
N GLY A 62 45.81 -5.86 -14.36
CA GLY A 62 45.29 -5.96 -12.96
C GLY A 62 43.79 -5.94 -12.77
N GLY A 63 43.03 -5.42 -13.77
CA GLY A 63 41.60 -5.15 -13.58
C GLY A 63 40.72 -6.39 -13.40
N TRP A 64 41.05 -7.49 -14.10
CA TRP A 64 40.24 -8.70 -14.02
C TRP A 64 40.29 -9.42 -12.65
N LYS A 65 41.37 -9.26 -11.90
CA LYS A 65 41.48 -9.82 -10.52
C LYS A 65 40.48 -9.15 -9.59
N TRP A 66 40.29 -7.85 -9.70
CA TRP A 66 39.30 -7.10 -8.93
C TRP A 66 37.87 -7.48 -9.33
N VAL A 67 37.59 -7.69 -10.62
CA VAL A 67 36.31 -8.17 -11.11
C VAL A 67 35.99 -9.56 -10.55
N LEU A 68 36.96 -10.50 -10.59
CA LEU A 68 36.82 -11.82 -10.00
C LEU A 68 36.57 -11.76 -8.48
N LEU A 69 37.33 -10.91 -7.79
CA LEU A 69 37.17 -10.71 -6.33
C LEU A 69 35.77 -10.19 -5.99
N THR A 70 35.27 -9.24 -6.77
CA THR A 70 33.92 -8.71 -6.61
C THR A 70 32.85 -9.78 -6.84
N ILE A 71 33.02 -10.60 -7.89
CA ILE A 71 32.10 -11.71 -8.19
C ILE A 71 32.10 -12.74 -7.05
N VAL A 72 33.28 -13.13 -6.56
CA VAL A 72 33.40 -14.06 -5.43
C VAL A 72 32.75 -13.50 -4.17
N LEU A 73 32.95 -12.20 -3.89
CA LEU A 73 32.30 -11.54 -2.77
C LEU A 73 30.78 -11.52 -2.89
N LEU A 74 30.25 -11.19 -4.08
CA LEU A 74 28.80 -11.21 -4.35
C LEU A 74 28.21 -12.62 -4.19
N ILE A 75 28.91 -13.65 -4.66
CA ILE A 75 28.51 -15.05 -4.49
C ILE A 75 28.52 -15.42 -3.00
N ALA A 76 29.55 -15.03 -2.26
CA ALA A 76 29.65 -15.29 -0.80
C ALA A 76 28.54 -14.57 -0.02
N LEU A 77 28.22 -13.33 -0.36
CA LEU A 77 27.11 -12.57 0.21
C LEU A 77 25.75 -13.23 -0.11
N ALA A 78 25.56 -13.65 -1.35
CA ALA A 78 24.34 -14.37 -1.76
C ALA A 78 24.20 -15.70 -1.02
N ALA A 79 25.27 -16.47 -0.90
CA ALA A 79 25.28 -17.74 -0.14
C ALA A 79 25.05 -17.50 1.35
N GLY A 80 25.67 -16.48 1.93
CA GLY A 80 25.41 -16.07 3.32
C GLY A 80 23.97 -15.67 3.56
N TRP A 81 23.40 -14.89 2.64
CA TRP A 81 21.99 -14.48 2.69
C TRP A 81 21.05 -15.68 2.59
N THR A 82 21.27 -16.61 1.64
CA THR A 82 20.43 -17.80 1.49
C THR A 82 20.49 -18.70 2.73
N ALA A 83 21.68 -18.90 3.31
CA ALA A 83 21.85 -19.66 4.55
C ALA A 83 21.17 -18.98 5.75
N TYR A 84 21.27 -17.67 5.87
CA TYR A 84 20.57 -16.90 6.89
C TYR A 84 19.06 -16.97 6.72
N ALA A 85 18.55 -16.74 5.51
CA ALA A 85 17.13 -16.82 5.20
C ALA A 85 16.54 -18.19 5.49
N TRP A 86 17.27 -19.26 5.18
CA TRP A 86 16.89 -20.63 5.50
C TRP A 86 16.81 -20.87 7.03
N LYS A 87 17.87 -20.51 7.76
CA LYS A 87 17.93 -20.67 9.21
C LYS A 87 16.88 -19.83 9.94
N ALA A 88 16.64 -18.62 9.51
CA ALA A 88 15.66 -17.69 10.08
C ALA A 88 14.21 -18.01 9.66
N LYS A 89 13.99 -19.04 8.82
CA LYS A 89 12.71 -19.26 8.13
C LYS A 89 12.20 -18.00 7.43
N ALA A 90 13.14 -17.17 6.98
CA ALA A 90 12.91 -15.90 6.33
C ALA A 90 13.16 -16.02 4.81
N TRP A 91 12.80 -17.18 4.24
CA TRP A 91 12.94 -17.40 2.81
C TRP A 91 12.11 -16.37 2.02
N PRO A 92 12.61 -15.84 0.90
CA PRO A 92 11.94 -14.79 0.15
C PRO A 92 10.50 -15.10 -0.27
N PHE A 93 10.19 -16.39 -0.46
CA PHE A 93 8.86 -16.87 -0.85
C PHE A 93 8.10 -17.53 0.31
N SER A 94 8.44 -17.20 1.56
CA SER A 94 7.79 -17.80 2.73
C SER A 94 6.35 -17.32 2.87
N GLU A 95 5.42 -18.25 2.87
CA GLU A 95 4.00 -18.03 3.19
C GLU A 95 3.73 -18.13 4.71
N GLN A 96 4.76 -18.26 5.52
CA GLN A 96 4.62 -18.39 6.97
C GLN A 96 4.07 -17.11 7.59
N LEU A 97 2.93 -17.24 8.27
CA LEU A 97 2.29 -16.14 9.02
C LEU A 97 3.26 -15.51 10.03
N GLN A 98 3.41 -14.20 9.94
CA GLN A 98 4.16 -13.36 10.86
C GLN A 98 3.20 -12.52 11.69
N THR A 99 3.48 -12.36 12.99
CA THR A 99 2.79 -11.39 13.85
C THR A 99 3.70 -10.18 14.06
N SER A 100 3.16 -8.99 13.79
CA SER A 100 3.85 -7.72 14.01
C SER A 100 3.13 -6.93 15.09
N PHE A 101 3.88 -6.28 15.99
CA PHE A 101 3.32 -5.52 17.11
C PHE A 101 3.62 -4.04 16.95
N PHE A 102 2.58 -3.23 17.17
CA PHE A 102 2.63 -1.77 17.13
C PHE A 102 2.01 -1.21 18.41
N HIS A 103 2.45 -0.04 18.83
CA HIS A 103 1.94 0.64 20.01
C HIS A 103 1.43 2.03 19.63
N LEU A 104 0.24 2.35 20.07
CA LEU A 104 -0.36 3.66 19.92
C LEU A 104 -0.68 4.22 21.31
N TYR A 105 -0.36 5.49 21.54
CA TYR A 105 -0.68 6.21 22.78
C TYR A 105 -1.66 7.33 22.48
N SER A 106 -2.75 7.37 23.21
CA SER A 106 -3.79 8.39 23.04
C SER A 106 -4.26 8.93 24.40
N GLU A 107 -4.51 10.23 24.45
CA GLU A 107 -5.08 10.90 25.61
C GLU A 107 -6.57 10.53 25.80
N LYS A 108 -7.24 10.09 24.74
CA LYS A 108 -8.64 9.62 24.78
C LYS A 108 -8.79 8.25 25.46
N VAL A 109 -7.69 7.51 25.63
CA VAL A 109 -7.69 6.24 26.34
C VAL A 109 -7.67 6.52 27.84
N ASN A 110 -8.82 6.45 28.48
CA ASN A 110 -9.01 6.72 29.90
C ASN A 110 -8.95 5.46 30.79
N THR A 111 -8.56 4.33 30.23
CA THR A 111 -8.42 3.05 30.92
C THR A 111 -6.95 2.73 31.23
N ALA A 112 -6.69 2.09 32.36
CA ALA A 112 -5.36 1.58 32.70
C ALA A 112 -5.01 0.29 31.93
N GLN A 113 -5.99 -0.29 31.22
CA GLN A 113 -5.82 -1.53 30.46
C GLN A 113 -5.44 -1.22 29.01
N THR A 114 -4.54 -2.00 28.46
CA THR A 114 -4.24 -1.99 27.02
C THR A 114 -5.45 -2.52 26.24
N ILE A 115 -5.84 -1.81 25.19
CA ILE A 115 -6.83 -2.27 24.23
C ILE A 115 -6.07 -2.86 23.03
N ARG A 116 -6.28 -4.15 22.78
CA ARG A 116 -5.61 -4.86 21.71
C ARG A 116 -6.48 -5.01 20.50
N LEU A 117 -6.04 -4.40 19.41
CA LEU A 117 -6.65 -4.53 18.09
C LEU A 117 -5.83 -5.52 17.26
N VAL A 118 -6.50 -6.48 16.63
CA VAL A 118 -5.86 -7.33 15.60
C VAL A 118 -6.38 -6.87 14.25
N VAL A 119 -5.48 -6.56 13.32
CA VAL A 119 -5.79 -6.10 11.97
C VAL A 119 -5.43 -7.18 10.97
N LEU A 120 -6.38 -7.57 10.14
CA LEU A 120 -6.26 -8.50 9.02
C LEU A 120 -6.75 -7.82 7.73
N SER A 121 -6.17 -8.17 6.59
CA SER A 121 -6.56 -7.65 5.28
C SER A 121 -6.01 -8.52 4.16
N ASP A 122 -6.53 -8.34 2.95
CA ASP A 122 -5.94 -8.87 1.71
C ASP A 122 -5.70 -10.39 1.79
N LEU A 123 -6.72 -11.15 2.20
CA LEU A 123 -6.63 -12.61 2.26
C LEU A 123 -6.65 -13.24 0.85
N HIS A 124 -7.49 -12.69 -0.05
CA HIS A 124 -7.63 -13.17 -1.43
C HIS A 124 -7.79 -14.69 -1.51
N ASP A 125 -8.74 -15.22 -0.75
CA ASP A 125 -9.08 -16.65 -0.65
C ASP A 125 -7.91 -17.57 -0.26
N SER A 126 -6.80 -17.00 0.27
CA SER A 126 -5.69 -17.80 0.77
C SER A 126 -6.08 -18.55 2.03
N GLU A 127 -5.57 -19.77 2.19
CA GLU A 127 -5.81 -20.59 3.37
C GLU A 127 -4.51 -20.87 4.13
N PHE A 128 -4.52 -20.64 5.44
CA PHE A 128 -3.45 -20.95 6.39
C PHE A 128 -3.85 -22.11 7.28
N GLY A 129 -3.49 -23.33 6.86
CA GLY A 129 -4.05 -24.56 7.38
C GLY A 129 -5.47 -24.82 6.89
N ALA A 130 -6.01 -26.01 7.15
CA ALA A 130 -7.37 -26.34 6.74
C ALA A 130 -8.40 -25.36 7.34
N TYR A 131 -9.20 -24.74 6.50
CA TYR A 131 -10.20 -23.73 6.92
C TYR A 131 -9.58 -22.58 7.74
N ASN A 132 -8.36 -22.17 7.40
CA ASN A 132 -7.62 -21.12 8.10
C ASN A 132 -7.31 -21.42 9.58
N SER A 133 -7.27 -22.68 9.99
CA SER A 133 -7.07 -23.07 11.39
C SER A 133 -5.80 -22.50 12.02
N GLU A 134 -4.68 -22.41 11.28
CA GLU A 134 -3.44 -21.81 11.78
C GLU A 134 -3.58 -20.30 12.04
N LEU A 135 -4.28 -19.59 11.14
CA LEU A 135 -4.55 -18.16 11.28
C LEU A 135 -5.46 -17.90 12.49
N VAL A 136 -6.57 -18.62 12.58
CA VAL A 136 -7.54 -18.52 13.69
C VAL A 136 -6.88 -18.81 15.03
N ASP A 137 -6.06 -19.85 15.12
CA ASP A 137 -5.35 -20.21 16.36
C ASP A 137 -4.30 -19.16 16.75
N LYS A 138 -3.62 -18.56 15.78
CA LYS A 138 -2.72 -17.43 16.08
C LYS A 138 -3.47 -16.22 16.60
N VAL A 139 -4.57 -15.82 15.95
CA VAL A 139 -5.42 -14.71 16.40
C VAL A 139 -5.96 -14.99 17.81
N ARG A 140 -6.46 -16.19 18.09
CA ARG A 140 -6.96 -16.55 19.42
C ARG A 140 -5.90 -16.40 20.51
N ARG A 141 -4.66 -16.83 20.24
CA ARG A 141 -3.53 -16.69 21.20
C ARG A 141 -3.14 -15.24 21.46
N LEU A 142 -3.43 -14.33 20.54
CA LEU A 142 -3.18 -12.90 20.73
C LEU A 142 -4.18 -12.26 21.70
N SER A 143 -5.32 -12.92 21.97
CA SER A 143 -6.38 -12.43 22.85
C SER A 143 -6.82 -11.00 22.50
N PRO A 144 -7.28 -10.74 21.26
CA PRO A 144 -7.72 -9.41 20.85
C PRO A 144 -8.98 -8.97 21.61
N ASP A 145 -9.12 -7.67 21.80
CA ASP A 145 -10.35 -7.05 22.27
C ASP A 145 -11.28 -6.71 21.10
N VAL A 146 -10.68 -6.43 19.94
CA VAL A 146 -11.36 -6.12 18.68
C VAL A 146 -10.55 -6.71 17.52
N ILE A 147 -11.24 -7.23 16.52
CA ILE A 147 -10.66 -7.65 15.25
C ILE A 147 -11.15 -6.71 14.16
N LEU A 148 -10.23 -6.13 13.40
CA LEU A 148 -10.48 -5.23 12.28
C LEU A 148 -10.10 -5.93 10.98
N ILE A 149 -11.02 -5.95 10.03
CA ILE A 149 -10.75 -6.45 8.68
C ILE A 149 -10.78 -5.27 7.72
N ALA A 150 -9.63 -5.00 7.11
CA ALA A 150 -9.45 -3.87 6.22
C ALA A 150 -9.66 -4.23 4.73
N GLY A 151 -10.55 -5.18 4.44
CA GLY A 151 -11.02 -5.52 3.09
C GLY A 151 -10.14 -6.52 2.34
N ASP A 152 -10.56 -6.81 1.11
CA ASP A 152 -9.94 -7.72 0.14
C ASP A 152 -9.71 -9.14 0.68
N MET A 153 -10.73 -9.68 1.37
CA MET A 153 -10.69 -11.07 1.85
C MET A 153 -11.02 -12.06 0.73
N VAL A 154 -11.64 -11.61 -0.35
CA VAL A 154 -12.06 -12.38 -1.53
C VAL A 154 -11.31 -11.95 -2.79
N ASN A 155 -11.41 -12.74 -3.87
CA ASN A 155 -10.93 -12.37 -5.20
C ASN A 155 -12.09 -11.86 -6.07
N LYS A 156 -11.92 -10.70 -6.70
CA LYS A 156 -12.96 -10.04 -7.51
C LYS A 156 -13.51 -10.86 -8.67
N ASN A 157 -12.73 -11.82 -9.18
CA ASN A 157 -13.10 -12.65 -10.33
C ASN A 157 -13.57 -14.06 -9.93
N ASP A 158 -13.56 -14.38 -8.64
CA ASP A 158 -14.03 -15.66 -8.11
C ASP A 158 -15.36 -15.42 -7.36
N PRO A 159 -16.47 -16.08 -7.75
CA PRO A 159 -17.73 -15.95 -7.04
C PRO A 159 -17.75 -16.64 -5.67
N ASN A 160 -16.69 -17.38 -5.33
CA ASN A 160 -16.59 -18.08 -4.05
C ASN A 160 -16.38 -17.10 -2.90
N THR A 161 -17.20 -17.19 -1.87
CA THR A 161 -17.12 -16.38 -0.64
C THR A 161 -16.85 -17.23 0.58
N ASP A 162 -16.81 -18.57 0.43
CA ASP A 162 -16.80 -19.52 1.55
C ASP A 162 -15.59 -19.36 2.45
N VAL A 163 -14.41 -19.11 1.87
CA VAL A 163 -13.17 -18.93 2.64
C VAL A 163 -13.27 -17.71 3.55
N ALA A 164 -13.69 -16.56 3.00
CA ALA A 164 -13.82 -15.32 3.76
C ALA A 164 -14.92 -15.40 4.82
N VAL A 165 -16.11 -15.90 4.46
CA VAL A 165 -17.27 -16.03 5.35
C VAL A 165 -16.96 -17.01 6.49
N THR A 166 -16.37 -18.18 6.18
CA THR A 166 -16.00 -19.17 7.20
C THR A 166 -14.95 -18.62 8.17
N LEU A 167 -13.92 -17.95 7.65
CA LEU A 167 -12.90 -17.33 8.49
C LEU A 167 -13.52 -16.27 9.41
N CYS A 168 -14.35 -15.36 8.87
CA CYS A 168 -14.98 -14.32 9.66
C CYS A 168 -15.90 -14.88 10.75
N ALA A 169 -16.65 -15.94 10.46
CA ALA A 169 -17.47 -16.64 11.46
C ALA A 169 -16.62 -17.21 12.61
N GLN A 170 -15.44 -17.78 12.31
CA GLN A 170 -14.51 -18.29 13.33
C GLN A 170 -13.87 -17.15 14.15
N LEU A 171 -13.51 -16.03 13.51
CA LEU A 171 -12.93 -14.86 14.17
C LEU A 171 -13.95 -14.19 15.11
N GLN A 172 -15.21 -14.11 14.71
CA GLN A 172 -16.31 -13.57 15.52
C GLN A 172 -16.53 -14.33 16.84
N GLN A 173 -16.10 -15.60 16.92
CA GLN A 173 -16.11 -16.39 18.16
C GLN A 173 -14.94 -16.06 19.11
N ILE A 174 -13.98 -15.23 18.65
CA ILE A 174 -12.82 -14.82 19.44
C ILE A 174 -13.05 -13.43 20.04
N ALA A 175 -13.42 -12.47 19.21
CA ALA A 175 -13.69 -11.08 19.58
C ALA A 175 -14.62 -10.43 18.54
N PRO A 176 -15.28 -9.30 18.86
CA PRO A 176 -16.07 -8.54 17.89
C PRO A 176 -15.27 -8.21 16.63
N VAL A 177 -15.84 -8.53 15.46
CA VAL A 177 -15.23 -8.27 14.16
C VAL A 177 -15.91 -7.09 13.49
N TYR A 178 -15.13 -6.09 13.11
CA TYR A 178 -15.54 -4.94 12.31
C TYR A 178 -14.87 -5.03 10.94
N TYR A 179 -15.67 -4.99 9.90
CA TYR A 179 -15.25 -5.25 8.53
C TYR A 179 -15.52 -4.04 7.65
N GLY A 180 -14.44 -3.45 7.08
CA GLY A 180 -14.54 -2.50 5.98
C GLY A 180 -14.33 -3.22 4.66
N ILE A 181 -15.18 -2.96 3.66
CA ILE A 181 -15.04 -3.60 2.35
C ILE A 181 -13.85 -3.01 1.56
N GLY A 182 -13.12 -3.89 0.87
CA GLY A 182 -12.10 -3.52 -0.08
C GLY A 182 -12.62 -3.39 -1.51
N ASN A 183 -11.73 -3.19 -2.46
CA ASN A 183 -12.12 -3.04 -3.85
C ASN A 183 -12.56 -4.38 -4.49
N HIS A 184 -12.15 -5.53 -3.95
CA HIS A 184 -12.60 -6.83 -4.42
C HIS A 184 -14.04 -7.12 -3.98
N GLU A 185 -14.39 -6.88 -2.72
CA GLU A 185 -15.78 -6.96 -2.25
C GLU A 185 -16.67 -5.96 -2.97
N GLY A 186 -16.20 -4.71 -3.15
CA GLY A 186 -16.90 -3.68 -3.90
C GLY A 186 -17.22 -4.13 -5.33
N ASN A 187 -16.26 -4.76 -6.00
CA ASN A 187 -16.47 -5.34 -7.33
C ASN A 187 -17.52 -6.46 -7.30
N MET A 188 -17.48 -7.38 -6.33
CA MET A 188 -18.47 -8.42 -6.16
C MET A 188 -19.88 -7.84 -5.98
N ILE A 189 -20.04 -6.90 -5.08
CA ILE A 189 -21.34 -6.31 -4.73
C ILE A 189 -21.92 -5.53 -5.92
N TYR A 190 -21.15 -4.60 -6.49
CA TYR A 190 -21.65 -3.64 -7.48
C TYR A 190 -21.60 -4.14 -8.92
N THR A 191 -20.71 -5.09 -9.24
CA THR A 191 -20.53 -5.60 -10.61
C THR A 191 -21.15 -6.97 -10.79
N SER A 192 -20.93 -7.90 -9.85
CA SER A 192 -21.43 -9.29 -9.94
C SER A 192 -22.73 -9.51 -9.18
N GLY A 193 -23.17 -8.56 -8.35
CA GLY A 193 -24.39 -8.66 -7.55
C GLY A 193 -24.31 -9.67 -6.39
N ILE A 194 -23.09 -10.14 -6.04
CA ILE A 194 -22.87 -11.05 -4.92
C ILE A 194 -22.83 -10.24 -3.63
N ARG A 195 -23.78 -10.48 -2.76
CA ARG A 195 -23.96 -9.76 -1.48
C ARG A 195 -23.14 -10.39 -0.37
N ILE A 196 -21.80 -10.34 -0.50
CA ILE A 196 -20.90 -10.84 0.54
C ILE A 196 -21.08 -10.10 1.86
N ASP A 197 -21.43 -8.83 1.83
CA ASP A 197 -21.73 -8.04 3.01
C ASP A 197 -22.92 -8.59 3.82
N ASP A 198 -23.97 -9.08 3.15
CA ASP A 198 -25.10 -9.73 3.81
C ASP A 198 -24.68 -11.09 4.41
N LEU A 199 -23.90 -11.89 3.68
CA LEU A 199 -23.39 -13.17 4.18
C LEU A 199 -22.52 -13.02 5.43
N LEU A 200 -21.69 -11.98 5.49
CA LEU A 200 -20.85 -11.67 6.65
C LEU A 200 -21.70 -11.21 7.85
N ARG A 201 -22.72 -10.36 7.61
CA ARG A 201 -23.65 -9.93 8.67
C ARG A 201 -24.43 -11.11 9.27
N GLU A 202 -24.80 -12.10 8.47
CA GLU A 202 -25.43 -13.34 8.94
C GLU A 202 -24.53 -14.14 9.90
N GLN A 203 -23.20 -13.97 9.82
CA GLN A 203 -22.25 -14.56 10.77
C GLN A 203 -22.00 -13.69 12.01
N GLY A 204 -22.74 -12.59 12.18
CA GLY A 204 -22.61 -11.68 13.31
C GLY A 204 -21.47 -10.64 13.14
N VAL A 205 -20.85 -10.56 11.97
CA VAL A 205 -19.83 -9.55 11.68
C VAL A 205 -20.46 -8.17 11.48
N THR A 206 -19.87 -7.14 12.05
CA THR A 206 -20.27 -5.76 11.82
C THR A 206 -19.62 -5.25 10.53
N VAL A 207 -20.34 -5.30 9.42
CA VAL A 207 -19.86 -4.80 8.12
C VAL A 207 -20.27 -3.35 7.95
N LEU A 208 -19.28 -2.48 7.73
CA LEU A 208 -19.46 -1.03 7.61
C LEU A 208 -19.19 -0.58 6.15
N ILE A 209 -20.12 0.19 5.58
CA ILE A 209 -20.07 0.71 4.21
C ILE A 209 -20.42 2.20 4.22
N ASN A 210 -19.42 3.06 4.37
CA ASN A 210 -19.58 4.50 4.59
C ASN A 210 -20.50 4.81 5.78
N GLU A 211 -20.31 4.07 6.86
CA GLU A 211 -21.08 4.19 8.10
C GLU A 211 -20.18 3.92 9.31
N SER A 212 -20.67 4.22 10.50
CA SER A 212 -19.95 3.98 11.74
C SER A 212 -20.87 3.44 12.83
N VAL A 213 -20.26 2.76 13.79
CA VAL A 213 -20.91 2.28 15.02
C VAL A 213 -20.13 2.79 16.22
N ASP A 214 -20.87 3.14 17.27
CA ASP A 214 -20.29 3.50 18.56
C ASP A 214 -20.29 2.28 19.47
N THR A 215 -19.19 2.05 20.15
CA THR A 215 -18.98 0.88 21.03
C THR A 215 -18.11 1.25 22.22
N THR A 216 -18.15 0.42 23.25
CA THR A 216 -17.31 0.57 24.44
C THR A 216 -16.41 -0.65 24.57
N VAL A 217 -15.09 -0.45 24.58
CA VAL A 217 -14.10 -1.51 24.74
C VAL A 217 -13.28 -1.27 26.00
N LYS A 218 -13.39 -2.17 26.99
CA LYS A 218 -12.72 -2.02 28.32
C LYS A 218 -12.94 -0.65 28.96
N GLY A 219 -14.13 -0.09 28.79
CA GLY A 219 -14.51 1.22 29.35
C GLY A 219 -14.06 2.43 28.52
N MET A 220 -13.42 2.23 27.37
CA MET A 220 -13.14 3.31 26.42
C MET A 220 -14.25 3.39 25.38
N GLU A 221 -14.84 4.58 25.26
CA GLU A 221 -15.78 4.90 24.18
C GLU A 221 -15.02 5.02 22.85
N MET A 222 -15.50 4.31 21.84
CA MET A 222 -14.86 4.23 20.52
C MET A 222 -15.90 4.32 19.43
N SER A 223 -15.64 5.14 18.44
CA SER A 223 -16.39 5.17 17.18
C SER A 223 -15.59 4.46 16.10
N ILE A 224 -16.14 3.37 15.55
CA ILE A 224 -15.50 2.60 14.47
C ILE A 224 -16.26 2.87 13.19
N GLY A 225 -15.60 3.45 12.19
CA GLY A 225 -16.15 3.76 10.88
C GLY A 225 -15.41 3.07 9.75
N SER A 226 -16.02 3.04 8.57
CA SER A 226 -15.36 2.54 7.38
C SER A 226 -15.66 3.37 6.14
N VAL A 227 -14.62 3.65 5.35
CA VAL A 227 -14.68 4.20 4.00
C VAL A 227 -14.55 3.05 3.01
N SER A 228 -15.55 2.90 2.15
CA SER A 228 -15.68 1.73 1.28
C SER A 228 -15.62 2.07 -0.20
N THR A 229 -14.86 3.12 -0.57
CA THR A 229 -14.69 3.55 -1.95
C THR A 229 -13.23 3.81 -2.28
N SER A 230 -12.95 3.80 -3.60
CA SER A 230 -11.67 4.24 -4.12
C SER A 230 -11.56 5.76 -4.13
N VAL A 231 -10.35 6.27 -4.41
CA VAL A 231 -10.08 7.72 -4.60
C VAL A 231 -11.03 8.35 -5.62
N LEU A 232 -11.36 7.64 -6.70
CA LEU A 232 -12.19 8.16 -7.80
C LEU A 232 -13.63 8.46 -7.37
N ASP A 233 -14.18 7.66 -6.46
CA ASP A 233 -15.58 7.74 -6.04
C ASP A 233 -15.75 8.43 -4.69
N TYR A 234 -14.65 8.82 -4.06
CA TYR A 234 -14.63 9.37 -2.70
C TYR A 234 -15.54 10.57 -2.53
N ASP A 235 -15.42 11.57 -3.38
CA ASP A 235 -16.15 12.85 -3.25
C ASP A 235 -17.67 12.65 -3.30
N GLN A 236 -18.12 11.65 -4.05
CA GLN A 236 -19.54 11.37 -4.23
C GLN A 236 -20.13 10.53 -3.08
N TYR A 237 -19.41 9.53 -2.58
CA TYR A 237 -19.98 8.51 -1.71
C TYR A 237 -19.44 8.53 -0.29
N SER A 238 -18.18 8.88 -0.08
CA SER A 238 -17.52 8.76 1.22
C SER A 238 -17.30 10.09 1.93
N ALA A 239 -17.08 11.19 1.21
CA ALA A 239 -16.78 12.47 1.82
C ALA A 239 -17.86 12.94 2.83
N PRO A 240 -19.17 12.86 2.53
CA PRO A 240 -20.19 13.26 3.52
C PRO A 240 -20.17 12.43 4.81
N PHE A 241 -19.83 11.14 4.70
CA PHE A 241 -19.67 10.27 5.86
C PHE A 241 -18.45 10.69 6.68
N VAL A 242 -17.30 10.91 6.02
CA VAL A 242 -16.05 11.30 6.69
C VAL A 242 -16.21 12.63 7.41
N GLU A 243 -16.80 13.64 6.77
CA GLU A 243 -17.10 14.94 7.39
C GLU A 243 -17.93 14.81 8.66
N ALA A 244 -18.95 13.94 8.66
CA ALA A 244 -19.75 13.66 9.85
C ALA A 244 -18.97 12.87 10.91
N PHE A 245 -18.16 11.90 10.49
CA PHE A 245 -17.37 11.05 11.38
C PHE A 245 -16.30 11.84 12.14
N GLU A 246 -15.66 12.81 11.49
CA GLU A 246 -14.66 13.68 12.11
C GLU A 246 -15.18 14.48 13.30
N GLN A 247 -16.49 14.77 13.36
CA GLN A 247 -17.12 15.52 14.43
C GLN A 247 -17.31 14.71 15.72
N LYS A 248 -17.12 13.39 15.66
CA LYS A 248 -17.19 12.55 16.87
C LYS A 248 -16.05 12.87 17.83
N THR A 249 -16.34 12.76 19.12
CA THR A 249 -15.39 13.12 20.20
C THR A 249 -14.66 11.92 20.79
N ASP A 250 -15.21 10.73 20.60
CA ASP A 250 -14.66 9.47 21.10
C ASP A 250 -13.36 9.10 20.38
N PHE A 251 -12.74 7.98 20.76
CA PHE A 251 -11.62 7.45 20.01
C PHE A 251 -12.10 7.02 18.62
N LYS A 252 -11.68 7.74 17.59
CA LYS A 252 -12.08 7.53 16.20
C LYS A 252 -11.17 6.54 15.51
N LEU A 253 -11.69 5.35 15.21
CA LEU A 253 -11.02 4.32 14.41
C LEU A 253 -11.68 4.23 13.06
N LEU A 254 -10.91 4.45 11.99
CA LEU A 254 -11.40 4.43 10.62
C LEU A 254 -10.77 3.27 9.83
N ILE A 255 -11.59 2.40 9.26
CA ILE A 255 -11.15 1.38 8.31
C ILE A 255 -11.27 1.97 6.90
N ALA A 256 -10.15 2.02 6.16
CA ALA A 256 -10.14 2.50 4.77
C ALA A 256 -9.15 1.65 3.98
N HIS A 257 -9.68 0.73 3.18
CA HIS A 257 -8.85 -0.28 2.50
C HIS A 257 -7.70 0.32 1.70
N CYS A 258 -7.96 1.39 0.93
CA CYS A 258 -6.99 2.02 0.03
C CYS A 258 -6.18 3.14 0.73
N PRO A 259 -4.87 2.97 0.98
CA PRO A 259 -4.05 3.99 1.65
C PRO A 259 -3.86 5.27 0.83
N ASP A 260 -4.04 5.22 -0.49
CA ASP A 260 -3.97 6.38 -1.38
C ASP A 260 -5.03 7.46 -1.06
N LEU A 261 -6.15 7.09 -0.44
CA LEU A 261 -7.10 8.06 0.09
C LEU A 261 -6.45 9.08 1.05
N PHE A 262 -5.48 8.65 1.87
CA PHE A 262 -4.85 9.49 2.90
C PHE A 262 -3.85 10.52 2.37
N TYR A 263 -3.40 10.41 1.14
CA TYR A 263 -2.56 11.44 0.52
C TYR A 263 -3.26 12.19 -0.63
N GLU A 264 -4.36 11.65 -1.17
CA GLU A 264 -5.09 12.30 -2.26
C GLU A 264 -6.35 13.06 -1.80
N LYS A 265 -7.05 12.54 -0.78
CA LYS A 265 -8.37 13.03 -0.35
C LYS A 265 -8.49 13.34 1.13
N MET A 266 -7.81 12.60 1.98
CA MET A 266 -7.97 12.64 3.44
C MET A 266 -6.66 13.00 4.17
N ALA A 267 -5.80 13.84 3.56
CA ALA A 267 -4.50 14.18 4.14
C ALA A 267 -4.60 14.82 5.54
N ASP A 268 -5.65 15.59 5.78
CA ASP A 268 -5.91 16.30 7.04
C ASP A 268 -7.04 15.67 7.86
N VAL A 269 -7.46 14.44 7.55
CA VAL A 269 -8.54 13.76 8.25
C VAL A 269 -8.27 13.70 9.76
N ASN A 270 -9.30 14.02 10.54
CA ASN A 270 -9.23 14.01 12.01
C ASN A 270 -9.73 12.67 12.54
N VAL A 271 -8.83 11.69 12.63
CA VAL A 271 -9.08 10.37 13.22
C VAL A 271 -7.91 9.98 14.12
N ASP A 272 -8.18 9.23 15.20
CA ASP A 272 -7.10 8.81 16.11
C ASP A 272 -6.24 7.71 15.47
N LEU A 273 -6.90 6.75 14.81
CA LEU A 273 -6.26 5.66 14.07
C LEU A 273 -7.05 5.32 12.82
N ALA A 274 -6.39 5.30 11.68
CA ALA A 274 -6.88 4.67 10.47
C ALA A 274 -6.13 3.35 10.22
N VAL A 275 -6.82 2.35 9.65
CA VAL A 275 -6.21 1.07 9.23
C VAL A 275 -6.52 0.79 7.76
N ALA A 276 -5.51 0.33 7.03
CA ALA A 276 -5.58 0.09 5.59
C ALA A 276 -4.81 -1.18 5.18
N GLY A 277 -5.08 -1.67 3.96
CA GLY A 277 -4.40 -2.79 3.31
C GLY A 277 -3.96 -2.44 1.89
N HIS A 278 -4.44 -3.19 0.89
CA HIS A 278 -4.38 -2.94 -0.55
C HIS A 278 -3.00 -3.05 -1.21
N PHE A 279 -1.94 -2.54 -0.60
CA PHE A 279 -0.62 -2.48 -1.23
C PHE A 279 0.24 -3.74 -1.02
N HIS A 280 -0.26 -4.71 -0.27
CA HIS A 280 0.45 -5.96 0.01
C HIS A 280 1.91 -5.75 0.46
N GLY A 281 2.17 -4.67 1.22
CA GLY A 281 3.52 -4.30 1.64
C GLY A 281 4.47 -4.00 0.47
N GLY A 282 3.95 -3.61 -0.70
CA GLY A 282 4.74 -3.36 -1.89
C GLY A 282 5.27 -4.62 -2.55
N GLN A 283 4.64 -5.78 -2.33
CA GLN A 283 4.88 -7.12 -2.86
C GLN A 283 6.29 -7.68 -2.57
N VAL A 284 7.34 -6.89 -2.80
CA VAL A 284 8.74 -7.21 -2.50
C VAL A 284 9.24 -6.25 -1.43
N GLN A 285 9.75 -6.78 -0.31
CA GLN A 285 10.39 -5.96 0.72
C GLN A 285 11.91 -5.92 0.49
N VAL A 286 12.40 -4.75 0.09
CA VAL A 286 13.82 -4.51 -0.10
C VAL A 286 14.44 -4.12 1.24
N PRO A 287 15.45 -4.84 1.75
CA PRO A 287 16.10 -4.49 3.01
C PRO A 287 16.53 -3.02 3.04
N LEU A 288 16.22 -2.32 4.12
CA LEU A 288 16.48 -0.89 4.37
C LEU A 288 15.66 0.10 3.52
N LEU A 289 15.04 -0.32 2.41
CA LEU A 289 14.29 0.55 1.51
C LEU A 289 12.77 0.36 1.61
N GLY A 290 12.31 -0.75 2.22
CA GLY A 290 10.89 -1.05 2.35
C GLY A 290 10.28 -1.69 1.11
N GLY A 291 9.00 -1.44 0.85
CA GLY A 291 8.26 -2.01 -0.28
C GLY A 291 8.78 -1.54 -1.62
N LEU A 292 8.85 -2.45 -2.58
CA LEU A 292 9.40 -2.14 -3.91
C LEU A 292 8.43 -1.36 -4.77
N TYR A 293 7.15 -1.75 -4.80
CA TYR A 293 6.17 -1.17 -5.71
C TYR A 293 4.75 -1.25 -5.14
N ALA A 294 4.01 -0.15 -5.22
CA ALA A 294 2.58 -0.13 -4.94
C ALA A 294 1.81 0.52 -6.09
N ILE A 295 0.61 0.01 -6.36
CA ILE A 295 -0.30 0.57 -7.37
C ILE A 295 -0.66 2.00 -6.92
N GLY A 296 -0.63 2.96 -7.85
CA GLY A 296 -0.90 4.37 -7.56
C GLY A 296 0.33 5.16 -7.09
N GLN A 297 1.26 4.57 -6.32
CA GLN A 297 2.47 5.26 -5.84
C GLN A 297 3.73 4.95 -6.65
N GLY A 298 3.78 3.83 -7.38
CA GLY A 298 4.97 3.42 -8.15
C GLY A 298 6.04 2.75 -7.29
N PHE A 299 7.32 2.98 -7.63
CA PHE A 299 8.46 2.38 -6.93
C PHE A 299 8.79 3.09 -5.61
N PHE A 300 9.09 2.31 -4.57
CA PHE A 300 9.42 2.75 -3.22
C PHE A 300 8.32 3.64 -2.60
N PRO A 301 7.09 3.11 -2.49
CA PRO A 301 5.93 3.84 -2.02
C PRO A 301 6.10 4.28 -0.56
N GLN A 302 5.55 5.46 -0.23
CA GLN A 302 5.64 6.02 1.10
C GLN A 302 4.77 5.27 2.12
N TYR A 303 3.52 4.94 1.75
CA TYR A 303 2.52 4.33 2.65
C TYR A 303 2.23 2.88 2.26
N CYS A 304 3.23 1.99 2.29
CA CYS A 304 2.99 0.61 1.88
C CYS A 304 2.94 -0.42 3.01
N ASN A 305 3.49 -0.12 4.17
CA ASN A 305 3.38 -0.96 5.37
C ASN A 305 3.89 -0.24 6.63
N GLY A 306 3.27 -0.50 7.77
CA GLY A 306 3.67 0.04 9.07
C GLY A 306 2.79 1.19 9.54
N MET A 307 3.23 1.86 10.61
CA MET A 307 2.52 2.96 11.25
C MET A 307 3.08 4.30 10.76
N PHE A 308 2.21 5.19 10.31
CA PHE A 308 2.53 6.54 9.85
C PHE A 308 1.80 7.58 10.68
N THR A 309 2.43 8.73 10.91
CA THR A 309 1.79 9.88 11.55
C THR A 309 1.15 10.75 10.47
N LEU A 310 -0.13 11.01 10.59
CA LEU A 310 -0.88 11.98 9.79
C LEU A 310 -0.88 13.35 10.49
N THR A 311 -1.43 14.37 9.84
CA THR A 311 -1.59 15.70 10.44
C THR A 311 -2.42 15.64 11.75
N ASN A 312 -3.50 14.86 11.77
CA ASN A 312 -4.43 14.78 12.89
C ASN A 312 -4.68 13.33 13.35
N GLY A 313 -3.64 12.48 13.36
CA GLY A 313 -3.77 11.11 13.85
C GLY A 313 -2.72 10.16 13.28
N HIS A 314 -3.10 8.90 13.12
CA HIS A 314 -2.20 7.85 12.65
C HIS A 314 -2.87 7.00 11.57
N LEU A 315 -2.04 6.56 10.60
CA LEU A 315 -2.42 5.57 9.60
C LEU A 315 -1.58 4.32 9.79
N PHE A 316 -2.22 3.19 9.95
CA PHE A 316 -1.56 1.89 9.89
C PHE A 316 -1.89 1.20 8.57
N VAL A 317 -0.86 0.75 7.86
CA VAL A 317 -1.01 -0.04 6.62
C VAL A 317 -0.43 -1.41 6.85
N THR A 318 -1.27 -2.46 6.73
CA THR A 318 -0.81 -3.84 6.84
C THR A 318 -0.22 -4.35 5.53
N ARG A 319 0.67 -5.33 5.63
CA ARG A 319 1.18 -6.07 4.48
C ARG A 319 0.17 -7.08 3.93
N GLY A 320 -0.93 -7.30 4.63
CA GLY A 320 -1.96 -8.26 4.26
C GLY A 320 -1.53 -9.73 4.37
N LEU A 321 -2.47 -10.62 4.16
CA LEU A 321 -2.32 -12.07 4.36
C LEU A 321 -1.99 -12.81 3.07
N GLY A 322 -2.82 -12.67 2.06
CA GLY A 322 -2.75 -13.42 0.80
C GLY A 322 -2.06 -12.67 -0.34
N ASN A 323 -2.37 -13.09 -1.55
CA ASN A 323 -1.80 -12.55 -2.76
C ASN A 323 -2.85 -12.48 -3.87
N SER A 324 -3.10 -11.31 -4.43
CA SER A 324 -4.05 -11.11 -5.52
C SER A 324 -3.47 -11.39 -6.92
N HIS A 325 -2.17 -11.64 -7.01
CA HIS A 325 -1.44 -11.80 -8.26
C HIS A 325 -0.59 -13.08 -8.25
N GLU A 326 -0.25 -13.57 -9.46
CA GLU A 326 0.67 -14.70 -9.63
C GLU A 326 2.11 -14.39 -9.17
N PHE A 327 2.46 -13.10 -9.06
CA PHE A 327 3.79 -12.70 -8.60
C PHE A 327 3.94 -12.96 -7.09
N PRO A 328 4.91 -13.76 -6.66
CA PRO A 328 5.04 -14.15 -5.26
C PRO A 328 5.48 -12.99 -4.37
N ARG A 329 5.11 -13.06 -3.09
CA ARG A 329 5.68 -12.19 -2.05
C ARG A 329 7.16 -12.52 -1.84
N ILE A 330 8.05 -11.53 -1.94
CA ILE A 330 9.48 -11.73 -1.74
C ILE A 330 9.93 -10.96 -0.51
N ASN A 331 10.53 -11.66 0.47
CA ASN A 331 10.92 -11.10 1.76
C ASN A 331 9.76 -10.34 2.46
N ASN A 332 8.54 -10.75 2.20
CA ASN A 332 7.31 -10.07 2.59
C ASN A 332 6.28 -11.11 3.05
N ARG A 333 6.38 -11.51 4.32
CA ARG A 333 5.52 -12.55 4.89
C ARG A 333 4.10 -12.06 5.09
N PRO A 334 3.09 -12.96 4.97
CA PRO A 334 1.74 -12.70 5.42
C PRO A 334 1.71 -12.17 6.86
N GLU A 335 0.95 -11.12 7.11
CA GLU A 335 0.98 -10.39 8.38
C GLU A 335 -0.34 -10.49 9.15
N ILE A 336 -0.23 -10.84 10.43
CA ILE A 336 -1.23 -10.56 11.44
C ILE A 336 -0.70 -9.36 12.22
N ALA A 337 -1.32 -8.19 12.08
CA ALA A 337 -0.89 -7.01 12.79
C ALA A 337 -1.62 -6.86 14.13
N VAL A 338 -0.89 -6.49 15.17
CA VAL A 338 -1.40 -6.21 16.50
C VAL A 338 -1.11 -4.76 16.83
N ILE A 339 -2.14 -3.99 17.16
CA ILE A 339 -1.98 -2.61 17.61
C ILE A 339 -2.47 -2.54 19.07
N ASP A 340 -1.54 -2.31 19.98
CA ASP A 340 -1.84 -2.11 21.38
C ASP A 340 -2.05 -0.60 21.65
N VAL A 341 -3.30 -0.22 21.91
CA VAL A 341 -3.68 1.16 22.20
C VAL A 341 -3.64 1.38 23.72
N ASN A 342 -2.85 2.34 24.15
CA ASN A 342 -2.55 2.61 25.55
C ASN A 342 -2.90 4.05 25.93
N SER A 343 -3.19 4.29 27.22
CA SER A 343 -3.29 5.65 27.74
C SER A 343 -1.92 6.33 27.69
N ARG A 344 -1.90 7.60 27.32
CA ARG A 344 -0.73 8.45 27.51
C ARG A 344 -0.57 8.72 28.99
N LYS A 345 0.39 8.07 29.65
CA LYS A 345 0.73 8.44 31.04
C LYS A 345 1.48 9.78 30.98
N ASP A 346 0.88 10.82 31.58
CA ASP A 346 1.60 12.05 31.89
C ASP A 346 2.80 11.69 32.74
N GLY A 347 4.02 11.96 32.26
CA GLY A 347 5.23 11.96 33.06
C GLY A 347 6.29 10.90 32.82
N THR A 348 6.53 10.47 31.57
CA THR A 348 7.88 10.05 31.18
C THR A 348 8.38 10.97 30.07
N THR A 349 8.85 12.16 30.46
CA THR A 349 9.87 12.87 29.69
C THR A 349 11.02 11.90 29.53
N SER A 350 11.20 11.38 28.34
CA SER A 350 12.43 10.68 27.96
C SER A 350 13.58 11.68 28.09
N GLY A 351 14.23 11.66 29.22
CA GLY A 351 15.52 12.28 29.40
C GLY A 351 16.56 11.53 28.59
N SER A 352 17.28 12.29 27.82
CA SER A 352 18.57 12.07 27.14
C SER A 352 18.66 11.00 26.10
#